data_38d7ef07ea3ea3154281f9163354180c
#
_entry.id   38d7ef07ea3ea3154281f9163354180c
#
_cell.length_a   1.000
_cell.length_b   1.000
_cell.length_c   1.000
_cell.angle_alpha   90.00
_cell.angle_beta   90.00
_cell.angle_gamma   90.00
#
_symmetry.space_group_name_H-M   'P 1'
#
loop_
_entity.id
_entity.type
_entity.pdbx_description
1 polymer ?
#
loop_
_entity_poly.entity_id
_entity_poly.type
_entity_poly.pdbx_seq_one_letter_code
_entity_poly.pdbx_strand_id
1 'polypeptide(L)'
;MVQWAAEKFCVKWKERIILKLLIVRHGDPDYEIDSLTEKGWREAEFLARRLAEMEIKAFYVSPLGRARDTASLTLKKLGRTATEYPWLREFDAPIHRPDVTDRKKLCWDWLPQDWMAEEKYFLPDAWSETEIMRGGNVGREYAWVAENLDALLESHGYKRQGRRYEAVRPNNDAILFFCHFGVECVMLSHLLNISPMALWHGTCAAPTSVTTVVTEERRRGTAYFRMSAFGDTSHLYKYGEPPAFSARFRECYDNEWERRD
;
A
#
# COMPACT_ATOMS: atom_id res chain seq x y z
N MET A 1 2.04 -45.67 -42.79
CA MET A 1 2.58 -45.29 -41.46
C MET A 1 3.23 -43.92 -41.60
N VAL A 2 2.54 -42.88 -41.17
CA VAL A 2 3.08 -41.50 -41.23
C VAL A 2 3.61 -41.17 -39.84
N GLN A 3 4.92 -41.02 -39.75
CA GLN A 3 5.62 -40.71 -38.50
C GLN A 3 5.55 -39.21 -38.26
N TRP A 4 4.71 -38.77 -37.31
CA TRP A 4 4.66 -37.41 -36.88
C TRP A 4 5.88 -37.14 -35.96
N ALA A 5 6.83 -36.41 -36.51
CA ALA A 5 7.91 -35.84 -35.72
C ALA A 5 7.34 -34.74 -34.80
N ALA A 6 7.26 -35.03 -33.53
CA ALA A 6 6.98 -34.03 -32.48
C ALA A 6 8.20 -33.11 -32.30
N GLU A 7 8.31 -32.06 -33.10
CA GLU A 7 9.20 -30.98 -32.80
C GLU A 7 8.71 -30.30 -31.49
N LYS A 8 9.40 -30.59 -30.42
CA LYS A 8 9.25 -29.87 -29.17
C LYS A 8 9.64 -28.41 -29.40
N PHE A 9 8.67 -27.55 -29.67
CA PHE A 9 8.83 -26.11 -29.52
C PHE A 9 9.11 -25.83 -28.04
N CYS A 10 10.36 -25.90 -27.64
CA CYS A 10 10.83 -25.36 -26.36
C CYS A 10 10.86 -23.83 -26.51
N VAL A 11 9.70 -23.19 -26.34
CA VAL A 11 9.64 -21.74 -26.13
C VAL A 11 10.37 -21.50 -24.81
N LYS A 12 11.64 -21.14 -24.87
CA LYS A 12 12.34 -20.54 -23.72
C LYS A 12 11.56 -19.26 -23.38
N TRP A 13 10.67 -19.36 -22.42
CA TRP A 13 10.12 -18.18 -21.79
C TRP A 13 11.33 -17.43 -21.22
N LYS A 14 11.71 -16.30 -21.83
CA LYS A 14 12.63 -15.37 -21.18
C LYS A 14 11.97 -15.04 -19.85
N GLU A 15 12.65 -15.38 -18.76
CA GLU A 15 12.18 -14.99 -17.43
C GLU A 15 11.88 -13.50 -17.47
N ARG A 16 10.63 -13.16 -17.15
CA ARG A 16 10.22 -11.76 -17.08
C ARG A 16 10.97 -11.14 -15.91
N ILE A 17 11.69 -10.08 -16.17
CA ILE A 17 12.34 -9.28 -15.13
C ILE A 17 11.26 -8.43 -14.48
N ILE A 18 10.99 -8.66 -13.20
CA ILE A 18 9.87 -8.06 -12.48
C ILE A 18 10.32 -7.65 -11.08
N LEU A 19 10.47 -6.36 -10.82
CA LEU A 19 10.53 -5.85 -9.46
C LEU A 19 9.14 -6.01 -8.82
N LYS A 20 9.11 -6.56 -7.62
CA LYS A 20 7.89 -6.75 -6.83
C LYS A 20 7.93 -5.87 -5.58
N LEU A 21 6.89 -5.07 -5.38
CA LEU A 21 6.65 -4.33 -4.17
C LEU A 21 5.57 -5.06 -3.37
N LEU A 22 5.87 -5.37 -2.11
CA LEU A 22 4.93 -5.92 -1.14
C LEU A 22 4.65 -4.83 -0.12
N ILE A 23 3.42 -4.33 -0.08
CA ILE A 23 3.00 -3.30 0.87
C ILE A 23 2.14 -3.98 1.92
N VAL A 24 2.57 -3.89 3.17
CA VAL A 24 1.93 -4.53 4.33
C VAL A 24 1.36 -3.46 5.23
N ARG A 25 0.06 -3.51 5.49
CA ARG A 25 -0.54 -2.74 6.56
C ARG A 25 -0.18 -3.36 7.91
N HIS A 26 0.06 -2.53 8.94
CA HIS A 26 0.28 -3.00 10.32
C HIS A 26 -0.86 -3.91 10.81
N GLY A 27 -0.60 -4.76 11.81
CA GLY A 27 -1.58 -5.60 12.49
C GLY A 27 -2.66 -4.81 13.22
N ASP A 28 -3.66 -5.48 13.76
CA ASP A 28 -4.74 -4.83 14.52
C ASP A 28 -4.17 -3.93 15.62
N PRO A 29 -4.45 -2.60 15.58
CA PRO A 29 -3.71 -1.64 16.38
C PRO A 29 -4.32 -1.41 17.77
N ASP A 30 -3.44 -1.28 18.75
CA ASP A 30 -3.70 -0.59 20.00
C ASP A 30 -3.16 0.85 19.86
N TYR A 31 -4.06 1.79 19.64
CA TYR A 31 -3.70 3.20 19.44
C TYR A 31 -3.29 3.92 20.73
N GLU A 32 -3.62 3.40 21.92
CA GLU A 32 -3.26 4.03 23.20
C GLU A 32 -1.76 3.96 23.46
N ILE A 33 -1.13 2.86 23.05
CA ILE A 33 0.30 2.61 23.23
C ILE A 33 1.09 2.57 21.92
N ASP A 34 0.46 2.91 20.79
CA ASP A 34 1.01 2.80 19.41
C ASP A 34 1.66 1.44 19.13
N SER A 35 0.98 0.35 19.48
CA SER A 35 1.42 -1.03 19.32
C SER A 35 0.30 -1.89 18.69
N LEU A 36 0.31 -3.17 18.93
CA LEU A 36 -0.66 -4.15 18.46
C LEU A 36 -1.52 -4.67 19.60
N THR A 37 -2.79 -4.93 19.33
CA THR A 37 -3.63 -5.71 20.21
C THR A 37 -3.14 -7.16 20.28
N GLU A 38 -3.65 -7.97 21.22
CA GLU A 38 -3.38 -9.41 21.26
C GLU A 38 -3.72 -10.08 19.91
N LYS A 39 -4.81 -9.66 19.26
CA LYS A 39 -5.19 -10.11 17.92
C LYS A 39 -4.13 -9.69 16.89
N GLY A 40 -3.71 -8.44 16.92
CA GLY A 40 -2.70 -7.91 16.01
C GLY A 40 -1.36 -8.64 16.08
N TRP A 41 -0.95 -9.07 17.28
CA TRP A 41 0.25 -9.89 17.44
C TRP A 41 0.09 -11.29 16.81
N ARG A 42 -1.09 -11.93 16.93
CA ARG A 42 -1.36 -13.22 16.26
C ARG A 42 -1.37 -13.06 14.75
N GLU A 43 -2.03 -12.01 14.22
CA GLU A 43 -2.04 -11.69 12.79
C GLU A 43 -0.62 -11.49 12.25
N ALA A 44 0.23 -10.74 12.98
CA ALA A 44 1.62 -10.50 12.60
C ALA A 44 2.48 -11.78 12.61
N GLU A 45 2.20 -12.72 13.52
CA GLU A 45 2.88 -14.04 13.52
C GLU A 45 2.50 -14.86 12.27
N PHE A 46 1.23 -14.89 11.86
CA PHE A 46 0.80 -15.59 10.64
C PHE A 46 1.39 -14.92 9.38
N LEU A 47 1.45 -13.59 9.35
CA LEU A 47 2.13 -12.85 8.31
C LEU A 47 3.62 -13.21 8.24
N ALA A 48 4.31 -13.26 9.39
CA ALA A 48 5.73 -13.61 9.46
C ALA A 48 6.02 -15.01 8.90
N ARG A 49 5.13 -15.98 9.12
CA ARG A 49 5.25 -17.33 8.54
C ARG A 49 5.13 -17.29 7.01
N ARG A 50 4.19 -16.51 6.47
CA ARG A 50 4.04 -16.32 5.02
C ARG A 50 5.27 -15.67 4.39
N LEU A 51 5.73 -14.57 4.98
CA LEU A 51 6.84 -13.80 4.45
C LEU A 51 8.19 -14.53 4.57
N ALA A 52 8.34 -15.44 5.53
CA ALA A 52 9.52 -16.27 5.67
C ALA A 52 9.73 -17.28 4.52
N GLU A 53 8.66 -17.58 3.77
CA GLU A 53 8.72 -18.45 2.59
C GLU A 53 9.15 -17.68 1.31
N MET A 54 9.38 -16.36 1.40
CA MET A 54 9.67 -15.49 0.28
C MET A 54 11.10 -14.98 0.31
N GLU A 55 11.75 -14.88 -0.85
CA GLU A 55 13.01 -14.19 -0.99
C GLU A 55 12.76 -12.67 -1.10
N ILE A 56 13.09 -11.93 -0.04
CA ILE A 56 12.87 -10.48 0.04
C ILE A 56 14.23 -9.80 0.14
N LYS A 57 14.50 -8.91 -0.80
CA LYS A 57 15.77 -8.19 -0.94
C LYS A 57 15.96 -7.12 0.12
N ALA A 58 14.93 -6.32 0.35
CA ALA A 58 14.99 -5.18 1.26
C ALA A 58 13.67 -5.01 2.02
N PHE A 59 13.77 -4.52 3.26
CA PHE A 59 12.65 -4.24 4.15
C PHE A 59 12.67 -2.78 4.54
N TYR A 60 11.52 -2.15 4.46
CA TYR A 60 11.27 -0.76 4.82
C TYR A 60 10.14 -0.69 5.83
N VAL A 61 10.23 0.21 6.79
CA VAL A 61 9.26 0.28 7.88
C VAL A 61 8.93 1.72 8.23
N SER A 62 7.67 1.95 8.58
CA SER A 62 7.17 3.19 9.18
C SER A 62 7.78 3.40 10.56
N PRO A 63 8.02 4.65 11.00
CA PRO A 63 8.50 4.95 12.35
C PRO A 63 7.47 4.69 13.45
N LEU A 64 6.18 4.45 13.11
CA LEU A 64 5.13 4.24 14.11
C LEU A 64 5.21 2.85 14.73
N GLY A 65 4.99 2.77 16.05
CA GLY A 65 5.19 1.57 16.85
C GLY A 65 4.45 0.33 16.30
N ARG A 66 3.16 0.46 15.99
CA ARG A 66 2.34 -0.65 15.45
C ARG A 66 2.90 -1.24 14.14
N ALA A 67 3.54 -0.43 13.28
CA ALA A 67 4.17 -0.92 12.06
C ALA A 67 5.51 -1.61 12.36
N ARG A 68 6.31 -1.07 13.28
CA ARG A 68 7.55 -1.69 13.76
C ARG A 68 7.28 -3.02 14.44
N ASP A 69 6.25 -3.09 15.28
CA ASP A 69 5.86 -4.33 15.98
C ASP A 69 5.40 -5.40 14.99
N THR A 70 4.59 -5.03 13.98
CA THR A 70 4.23 -5.94 12.88
C THR A 70 5.46 -6.47 12.15
N ALA A 71 6.42 -5.59 11.83
CA ALA A 71 7.65 -5.97 11.13
C ALA A 71 8.55 -6.86 11.99
N SER A 72 8.58 -6.65 13.30
CA SER A 72 9.52 -7.26 14.24
C SER A 72 9.54 -8.80 14.19
N LEU A 73 8.35 -9.42 14.07
CA LEU A 73 8.21 -10.87 14.02
C LEU A 73 8.79 -11.45 12.73
N THR A 74 8.52 -10.79 11.60
CA THR A 74 9.07 -11.17 10.29
C THR A 74 10.60 -11.01 10.29
N LEU A 75 11.09 -9.85 10.73
CA LEU A 75 12.51 -9.54 10.74
C LEU A 75 13.30 -10.47 11.65
N LYS A 76 12.77 -10.75 12.86
CA LYS A 76 13.36 -11.72 13.79
C LYS A 76 13.44 -13.11 13.18
N LYS A 77 12.35 -13.57 12.54
CA LYS A 77 12.28 -14.90 11.93
C LYS A 77 13.28 -15.09 10.79
N LEU A 78 13.53 -14.02 10.03
CA LEU A 78 14.45 -14.02 8.89
C LEU A 78 15.90 -13.64 9.25
N GLY A 79 16.17 -13.19 10.47
CA GLY A 79 17.47 -12.64 10.85
C GLY A 79 17.84 -11.38 10.05
N ARG A 80 16.86 -10.52 9.75
CA ARG A 80 17.00 -9.34 8.91
C ARG A 80 16.67 -8.06 9.67
N THR A 81 17.02 -6.93 9.10
CA THR A 81 16.68 -5.58 9.58
C THR A 81 15.90 -4.84 8.52
N ALA A 82 15.14 -3.82 8.93
CA ALA A 82 14.45 -2.90 8.03
C ALA A 82 15.07 -1.49 8.13
N THR A 83 15.03 -0.76 7.01
CA THR A 83 15.33 0.68 7.00
C THR A 83 14.06 1.43 7.35
N GLU A 84 14.13 2.26 8.38
CA GLU A 84 13.02 3.12 8.78
C GLU A 84 12.99 4.38 7.92
N TYR A 85 11.80 4.70 7.39
CA TYR A 85 11.57 5.91 6.61
C TYR A 85 10.42 6.73 7.17
N PRO A 86 10.62 8.02 7.53
CA PRO A 86 9.57 8.90 8.06
C PRO A 86 8.36 9.07 7.13
N TRP A 87 8.55 9.00 5.81
CA TRP A 87 7.48 9.14 4.83
C TRP A 87 6.54 7.92 4.74
N LEU A 88 6.91 6.79 5.37
CA LEU A 88 6.05 5.62 5.51
C LEU A 88 5.07 5.71 6.69
N ARG A 89 5.12 6.80 7.50
CA ARG A 89 4.12 7.05 8.54
C ARG A 89 2.71 7.11 7.95
N GLU A 90 1.70 6.96 8.79
CA GLU A 90 0.32 7.10 8.31
C GLU A 90 0.12 8.47 7.64
N PHE A 91 -0.62 8.48 6.54
CA PHE A 91 -0.99 9.69 5.82
C PHE A 91 -2.16 10.36 6.55
N ASP A 92 -1.85 11.28 7.42
CA ASP A 92 -2.77 11.85 8.41
C ASP A 92 -3.00 13.35 8.23
N ALA A 93 -2.75 13.90 7.04
CA ALA A 93 -2.95 15.32 6.77
C ALA A 93 -4.37 15.77 7.17
N PRO A 94 -4.49 16.78 8.05
CA PRO A 94 -5.79 17.16 8.60
C PRO A 94 -6.52 18.16 7.70
N ILE A 95 -7.82 17.94 7.51
CA ILE A 95 -8.71 18.86 6.76
C ILE A 95 -9.89 19.32 7.62
N HIS A 96 -10.51 20.39 7.18
CA HIS A 96 -11.84 20.80 7.66
C HIS A 96 -12.90 20.16 6.76
N ARG A 97 -13.44 19.00 7.18
CA ARG A 97 -14.55 18.34 6.48
C ARG A 97 -15.81 19.19 6.62
N PRO A 98 -16.61 19.41 5.55
CA PRO A 98 -17.69 20.41 5.55
C PRO A 98 -18.77 20.20 6.60
N ASP A 99 -19.04 18.95 6.97
CA ASP A 99 -20.05 18.57 7.97
C ASP A 99 -19.53 18.59 9.41
N VAL A 100 -18.22 18.82 9.63
CA VAL A 100 -17.58 18.81 10.95
C VAL A 100 -16.96 20.17 11.24
N THR A 101 -17.55 20.92 12.16
CA THR A 101 -17.13 22.30 12.47
C THR A 101 -16.24 22.45 13.69
N ASP A 102 -16.22 21.47 14.57
CA ASP A 102 -15.56 21.50 15.87
C ASP A 102 -14.15 20.89 15.91
N ARG A 103 -13.82 20.07 14.90
CA ARG A 103 -12.52 19.39 14.81
C ARG A 103 -12.09 19.18 13.37
N LYS A 104 -10.82 18.89 13.17
CA LYS A 104 -10.29 18.43 11.89
C LYS A 104 -10.46 16.92 11.74
N LYS A 105 -10.68 16.48 10.52
CA LYS A 105 -10.72 15.08 10.12
C LYS A 105 -9.49 14.74 9.26
N LEU A 106 -9.22 13.46 9.07
CA LEU A 106 -8.20 13.02 8.13
C LEU A 106 -8.63 13.34 6.69
N CYS A 107 -7.69 13.67 5.83
CA CYS A 107 -7.98 14.05 4.44
C CYS A 107 -8.66 12.94 3.62
N TRP A 108 -8.68 11.73 4.11
CA TRP A 108 -9.33 10.56 3.50
C TRP A 108 -10.55 10.05 4.30
N ASP A 109 -11.01 10.80 5.30
CA ASP A 109 -12.25 10.52 6.05
C ASP A 109 -13.38 11.44 5.55
N TRP A 110 -14.08 11.03 4.49
CA TRP A 110 -15.15 11.78 3.86
C TRP A 110 -16.45 10.99 3.80
N LEU A 111 -17.57 11.71 3.88
CA LEU A 111 -18.86 11.14 3.54
C LEU A 111 -19.00 11.01 2.01
N PRO A 112 -19.57 9.92 1.48
CA PRO A 112 -19.66 9.68 0.05
C PRO A 112 -20.32 10.82 -0.74
N GLN A 113 -21.42 11.37 -0.23
CA GLN A 113 -22.16 12.44 -0.90
C GLN A 113 -21.34 13.72 -1.07
N ASP A 114 -20.36 13.97 -0.20
CA ASP A 114 -19.57 15.19 -0.22
C ASP A 114 -18.38 15.07 -1.20
N TRP A 115 -17.57 14.03 -1.08
CA TRP A 115 -16.42 13.90 -1.97
C TRP A 115 -16.82 13.53 -3.39
N MET A 116 -17.90 12.74 -3.59
CA MET A 116 -18.36 12.34 -4.93
C MET A 116 -19.05 13.47 -5.69
N ALA A 117 -19.47 14.54 -5.04
CA ALA A 117 -20.06 15.70 -5.70
C ALA A 117 -19.03 16.60 -6.41
N GLU A 118 -17.74 16.45 -6.11
CA GLU A 118 -16.66 17.27 -6.70
C GLU A 118 -15.85 16.45 -7.69
N GLU A 119 -16.02 16.72 -8.98
CA GLU A 119 -15.33 16.00 -10.07
C GLU A 119 -13.80 15.98 -9.93
N LYS A 120 -13.21 17.06 -9.40
CA LYS A 120 -11.75 17.14 -9.22
C LYS A 120 -11.19 16.01 -8.37
N TYR A 121 -11.97 15.50 -7.42
CA TYR A 121 -11.53 14.38 -6.59
C TYR A 121 -11.29 13.08 -7.34
N PHE A 122 -11.86 12.92 -8.54
CA PHE A 122 -11.61 11.76 -9.39
C PHE A 122 -10.37 11.91 -10.28
N LEU A 123 -9.84 13.13 -10.41
CA LEU A 123 -8.74 13.44 -11.33
C LEU A 123 -7.39 13.34 -10.62
N PRO A 124 -6.42 12.56 -11.15
CA PRO A 124 -5.12 12.34 -10.50
C PRO A 124 -4.29 13.62 -10.34
N ASP A 125 -4.50 14.61 -11.18
CA ASP A 125 -3.72 15.86 -11.17
C ASP A 125 -4.50 17.06 -10.56
N ALA A 126 -5.75 16.86 -10.09
CA ALA A 126 -6.59 17.95 -9.60
C ALA A 126 -7.22 17.73 -8.22
N TRP A 127 -7.20 16.51 -7.71
CA TRP A 127 -7.86 16.16 -6.43
C TRP A 127 -7.35 17.00 -5.25
N SER A 128 -6.06 17.32 -5.22
CA SER A 128 -5.45 18.13 -4.15
C SER A 128 -5.63 19.63 -4.32
N GLU A 129 -6.18 20.08 -5.47
CA GLU A 129 -6.36 21.48 -5.83
C GLU A 129 -7.70 22.07 -5.35
N THR A 130 -8.54 21.27 -4.70
CA THR A 130 -9.76 21.77 -4.07
C THR A 130 -9.42 22.65 -2.86
N GLU A 131 -10.30 23.58 -2.51
CA GLU A 131 -10.09 24.51 -1.39
C GLU A 131 -9.78 23.78 -0.08
N ILE A 132 -10.51 22.71 0.20
CA ILE A 132 -10.37 21.92 1.42
C ILE A 132 -9.02 21.21 1.48
N MET A 133 -8.59 20.58 0.39
CA MET A 133 -7.30 19.89 0.33
C MET A 133 -6.12 20.87 0.41
N ARG A 134 -6.24 22.04 -0.25
CA ARG A 134 -5.24 23.12 -0.12
C ARG A 134 -5.15 23.64 1.32
N GLY A 135 -6.30 23.84 1.98
CA GLY A 135 -6.35 24.28 3.37
C GLY A 135 -5.67 23.33 4.35
N GLY A 136 -5.61 22.03 4.01
CA GLY A 136 -4.89 21.00 4.77
C GLY A 136 -3.45 20.76 4.32
N ASN A 137 -2.93 21.47 3.32
CA ASN A 137 -1.62 21.20 2.68
C ASN A 137 -1.47 19.75 2.17
N VAL A 138 -2.58 19.10 1.83
CA VAL A 138 -2.61 17.66 1.52
C VAL A 138 -1.75 17.33 0.29
N GLY A 139 -1.77 18.20 -0.73
CA GLY A 139 -0.94 18.03 -1.93
C GLY A 139 0.56 18.03 -1.64
N ARG A 140 1.01 18.84 -0.66
CA ARG A 140 2.43 18.87 -0.24
C ARG A 140 2.84 17.57 0.47
N GLU A 141 2.01 17.07 1.37
CA GLU A 141 2.25 15.79 2.04
C GLU A 141 2.26 14.63 1.04
N TYR A 142 1.35 14.66 0.07
CA TYR A 142 1.32 13.68 -1.03
C TYR A 142 2.62 13.74 -1.85
N ALA A 143 3.05 14.94 -2.26
CA ALA A 143 4.27 15.10 -3.03
C ALA A 143 5.50 14.59 -2.27
N TRP A 144 5.58 14.85 -0.95
CA TRP A 144 6.65 14.33 -0.11
C TRP A 144 6.72 12.79 -0.09
N VAL A 145 5.60 12.10 0.02
CA VAL A 145 5.56 10.63 -0.07
C VAL A 145 5.96 10.16 -1.47
N ALA A 146 5.40 10.77 -2.51
CA ALA A 146 5.65 10.40 -3.90
C ALA A 146 7.12 10.57 -4.32
N GLU A 147 7.74 11.69 -3.97
CA GLU A 147 9.16 12.00 -4.25
C GLU A 147 10.10 11.01 -3.55
N ASN A 148 9.82 10.68 -2.28
CA ASN A 148 10.63 9.72 -1.54
C ASN A 148 10.45 8.28 -2.09
N LEU A 149 9.23 7.91 -2.50
CA LEU A 149 8.99 6.63 -3.16
C LEU A 149 9.75 6.55 -4.48
N ASP A 150 9.72 7.60 -5.30
CA ASP A 150 10.46 7.64 -6.57
C ASP A 150 11.97 7.57 -6.36
N ALA A 151 12.52 8.28 -5.37
CA ALA A 151 13.94 8.19 -5.02
C ALA A 151 14.34 6.77 -4.57
N LEU A 152 13.47 6.10 -3.79
CA LEU A 152 13.69 4.72 -3.40
C LEU A 152 13.67 3.79 -4.61
N LEU A 153 12.69 3.91 -5.49
CA LEU A 153 12.58 3.10 -6.71
C LEU A 153 13.75 3.34 -7.67
N GLU A 154 14.28 4.57 -7.77
CA GLU A 154 15.49 4.87 -8.54
C GLU A 154 16.70 4.10 -7.97
N SER A 155 16.84 4.00 -6.66
CA SER A 155 17.89 3.18 -6.03
C SER A 155 17.76 1.69 -6.37
N HIS A 156 16.54 1.21 -6.62
CA HIS A 156 16.23 -0.13 -7.11
C HIS A 156 16.23 -0.26 -8.64
N GLY A 157 16.65 0.78 -9.36
CA GLY A 157 16.86 0.72 -10.81
C GLY A 157 15.68 1.17 -11.67
N TYR A 158 14.69 1.84 -11.10
CA TYR A 158 13.51 2.33 -11.82
C TYR A 158 13.33 3.83 -11.59
N LYS A 159 13.69 4.64 -12.59
CA LYS A 159 13.65 6.10 -12.54
C LYS A 159 12.35 6.67 -13.08
N ARG A 160 11.67 7.54 -12.33
CA ARG A 160 10.43 8.19 -12.79
C ARG A 160 10.65 9.06 -14.03
N GLN A 161 9.77 8.89 -15.02
CA GLN A 161 9.73 9.66 -16.28
C GLN A 161 8.28 10.04 -16.60
N GLY A 162 7.82 11.16 -16.07
CA GLY A 162 6.42 11.55 -16.13
C GLY A 162 5.51 10.55 -15.40
N ARG A 163 4.61 9.88 -16.13
CA ARG A 163 3.69 8.88 -15.56
C ARG A 163 4.15 7.43 -15.68
N ARG A 164 5.40 7.21 -16.10
CA ARG A 164 6.01 5.87 -16.26
C ARG A 164 7.40 5.86 -15.63
N TYR A 165 8.08 4.73 -15.72
CA TYR A 165 9.44 4.58 -15.22
C TYR A 165 10.39 4.12 -16.33
N GLU A 166 11.60 4.63 -16.31
CA GLU A 166 12.72 4.08 -17.05
C GLU A 166 13.32 2.92 -16.25
N ALA A 167 13.40 1.74 -16.86
CA ALA A 167 14.05 0.59 -16.27
C ALA A 167 15.56 0.67 -16.53
N VAL A 168 16.26 1.47 -15.73
CA VAL A 168 17.72 1.71 -15.84
C VAL A 168 18.50 0.44 -15.47
N ARG A 169 18.04 -0.26 -14.44
CA ARG A 169 18.63 -1.53 -13.97
C ARG A 169 17.51 -2.51 -13.60
N PRO A 170 16.86 -3.13 -14.61
CA PRO A 170 15.79 -4.09 -14.36
C PRO A 170 16.29 -5.27 -13.52
N ASN A 171 15.45 -5.76 -12.59
CA ASN A 171 15.78 -6.84 -11.67
C ASN A 171 14.54 -7.63 -11.25
N ASN A 172 14.75 -8.77 -10.57
CA ASN A 172 13.71 -9.65 -10.04
C ASN A 172 13.57 -9.53 -8.51
N ASP A 173 14.01 -8.44 -7.94
CA ASP A 173 13.96 -8.24 -6.51
C ASP A 173 12.50 -8.15 -6.00
N ALA A 174 12.27 -8.60 -4.77
CA ALA A 174 11.10 -8.25 -4.00
C ALA A 174 11.52 -7.31 -2.88
N ILE A 175 10.84 -6.18 -2.74
CA ILE A 175 11.02 -5.22 -1.63
C ILE A 175 9.73 -5.11 -0.85
N LEU A 176 9.83 -4.97 0.47
CA LEU A 176 8.69 -5.02 1.36
C LEU A 176 8.62 -3.77 2.23
N PHE A 177 7.40 -3.24 2.36
CA PHE A 177 7.07 -2.07 3.17
C PHE A 177 6.11 -2.48 4.29
N PHE A 178 6.44 -2.15 5.54
CA PHE A 178 5.49 -2.21 6.66
C PHE A 178 5.01 -0.79 6.95
N CYS A 179 3.74 -0.52 6.66
CA CYS A 179 3.19 0.83 6.75
C CYS A 179 1.70 0.83 7.14
N HIS A 180 0.91 1.75 6.60
CA HIS A 180 -0.46 2.03 7.00
C HIS A 180 -1.35 2.18 5.76
N PHE A 181 -2.67 2.15 5.95
CA PHE A 181 -3.63 2.20 4.86
C PHE A 181 -3.60 3.51 4.06
N GLY A 182 -3.59 4.65 4.75
CA GLY A 182 -3.63 5.95 4.06
C GLY A 182 -2.40 6.18 3.17
N VAL A 183 -1.19 5.88 3.68
CA VAL A 183 0.04 6.00 2.90
C VAL A 183 0.17 4.92 1.82
N GLU A 184 -0.33 3.71 2.04
CA GLU A 184 -0.44 2.68 1.01
C GLU A 184 -1.24 3.18 -0.19
N CYS A 185 -2.40 3.80 0.06
CA CYS A 185 -3.22 4.38 -1.00
C CYS A 185 -2.51 5.53 -1.74
N VAL A 186 -1.70 6.36 -1.05
CA VAL A 186 -0.86 7.38 -1.69
C VAL A 186 0.18 6.74 -2.61
N MET A 187 0.90 5.73 -2.12
CA MET A 187 1.89 4.99 -2.93
C MET A 187 1.23 4.39 -4.19
N LEU A 188 0.09 3.72 -4.02
CA LEU A 188 -0.67 3.12 -5.14
C LEU A 188 -1.18 4.18 -6.11
N SER A 189 -1.74 5.28 -5.60
CA SER A 189 -2.19 6.42 -6.41
C SER A 189 -1.09 6.93 -7.34
N HIS A 190 0.10 7.16 -6.78
CA HIS A 190 1.26 7.63 -7.52
C HIS A 190 1.76 6.61 -8.57
N LEU A 191 1.86 5.33 -8.20
CA LEU A 191 2.32 4.26 -9.08
C LEU A 191 1.35 3.97 -10.23
N LEU A 192 0.04 4.01 -9.94
CA LEU A 192 -1.02 3.68 -10.89
C LEU A 192 -1.56 4.89 -11.65
N ASN A 193 -1.14 6.11 -11.28
CA ASN A 193 -1.58 7.38 -11.86
C ASN A 193 -3.11 7.57 -11.76
N ILE A 194 -3.67 7.30 -10.60
CA ILE A 194 -5.10 7.48 -10.28
C ILE A 194 -5.25 8.39 -9.06
N SER A 195 -6.43 8.98 -8.88
CA SER A 195 -6.68 9.78 -7.69
C SER A 195 -6.64 8.93 -6.41
N PRO A 196 -5.98 9.37 -5.33
CA PRO A 196 -5.99 8.66 -4.06
C PRO A 196 -7.39 8.63 -3.43
N MET A 197 -8.27 9.57 -3.74
CA MET A 197 -9.66 9.60 -3.25
C MET A 197 -10.41 8.32 -3.61
N ALA A 198 -10.21 7.81 -4.84
CA ALA A 198 -10.83 6.57 -5.29
C ALA A 198 -10.30 5.34 -4.51
N LEU A 199 -9.03 5.35 -4.12
CA LEU A 199 -8.43 4.26 -3.33
C LEU A 199 -8.86 4.34 -1.87
N TRP A 200 -8.76 5.52 -1.24
CA TRP A 200 -9.12 5.71 0.16
C TRP A 200 -10.57 5.33 0.46
N HIS A 201 -11.50 5.62 -0.46
CA HIS A 201 -12.93 5.41 -0.26
C HIS A 201 -13.48 4.16 -0.96
N GLY A 202 -12.79 3.64 -1.95
CA GLY A 202 -13.22 2.48 -2.74
C GLY A 202 -12.54 1.17 -2.36
N THR A 203 -11.56 1.20 -1.45
CA THR A 203 -10.82 0.00 -1.04
C THR A 203 -10.73 -0.13 0.48
N CYS A 204 -10.45 -1.33 0.94
CA CYS A 204 -10.31 -1.64 2.36
C CYS A 204 -9.22 -2.69 2.56
N ALA A 205 -8.05 -2.27 3.04
CA ALA A 205 -6.96 -3.19 3.39
C ALA A 205 -7.06 -3.56 4.87
N ALA A 206 -7.33 -4.82 5.16
CA ALA A 206 -7.38 -5.31 6.54
C ALA A 206 -5.99 -5.26 7.22
N PRO A 207 -5.90 -5.23 8.55
CA PRO A 207 -4.64 -5.40 9.26
C PRO A 207 -3.84 -6.60 8.79
N THR A 208 -2.54 -6.47 8.71
CA THR A 208 -1.58 -7.44 8.15
C THR A 208 -1.77 -7.83 6.68
N SER A 209 -2.76 -7.27 5.99
CA SER A 209 -2.94 -7.57 4.58
C SER A 209 -1.72 -7.17 3.74
N VAL A 210 -1.55 -7.86 2.63
CA VAL A 210 -0.44 -7.68 1.70
C VAL A 210 -0.95 -7.24 0.35
N THR A 211 -0.61 -6.04 -0.06
CA THR A 211 -0.83 -5.57 -1.43
C THR A 211 0.41 -5.82 -2.27
N THR A 212 0.24 -6.36 -3.45
CA THR A 212 1.33 -6.70 -4.36
C THR A 212 1.26 -5.85 -5.62
N VAL A 213 2.34 -5.11 -5.87
CA VAL A 213 2.53 -4.32 -7.08
C VAL A 213 3.76 -4.82 -7.82
N VAL A 214 3.66 -4.94 -9.13
CA VAL A 214 4.74 -5.48 -9.97
C VAL A 214 5.06 -4.53 -11.11
N THR A 215 6.34 -4.47 -11.49
CA THR A 215 6.72 -3.79 -12.73
C THR A 215 6.33 -4.64 -13.94
N GLU A 216 5.90 -3.98 -15.01
CA GLU A 216 5.73 -4.60 -16.31
C GLU A 216 6.50 -3.80 -17.36
N GLU A 217 7.44 -4.44 -18.01
CA GLU A 217 8.24 -3.90 -19.10
C GLU A 217 7.84 -4.60 -20.40
N ARG A 218 6.95 -3.97 -21.18
CA ARG A 218 6.51 -4.51 -22.49
C ARG A 218 7.42 -4.05 -23.63
N ARG A 219 8.14 -2.96 -23.43
CA ARG A 219 9.20 -2.47 -24.31
C ARG A 219 10.43 -2.21 -23.46
N ARG A 220 11.58 -2.65 -23.95
CA ARG A 220 12.86 -2.53 -23.25
C ARG A 220 13.10 -1.10 -22.77
N GLY A 221 13.42 -0.95 -21.48
CA GLY A 221 13.72 0.33 -20.85
C GLY A 221 12.50 1.12 -20.41
N THR A 222 11.26 0.66 -20.70
CA THR A 222 10.04 1.36 -20.29
C THR A 222 9.17 0.48 -19.41
N ALA A 223 9.13 0.79 -18.14
CA ALA A 223 8.33 0.09 -17.14
C ALA A 223 7.15 0.92 -16.64
N TYR A 224 6.12 0.24 -16.18
CA TYR A 224 5.03 0.79 -15.38
C TYR A 224 4.64 -0.21 -14.31
N PHE A 225 3.92 0.25 -13.29
CA PHE A 225 3.51 -0.58 -12.18
C PHE A 225 2.08 -1.09 -12.36
N ARG A 226 1.85 -2.34 -11.98
CA ARG A 226 0.52 -2.95 -11.94
C ARG A 226 0.28 -3.58 -10.59
N MET A 227 -0.86 -3.28 -10.01
CA MET A 227 -1.33 -3.96 -8.80
C MET A 227 -1.89 -5.32 -9.20
N SER A 228 -1.26 -6.39 -8.72
CA SER A 228 -1.67 -7.78 -9.00
C SER A 228 -2.52 -8.38 -7.90
N ALA A 229 -2.46 -7.83 -6.68
CA ALA A 229 -3.34 -8.16 -5.56
C ALA A 229 -3.45 -6.95 -4.64
N PHE A 230 -4.63 -6.72 -4.06
CA PHE A 230 -4.87 -5.70 -3.04
C PHE A 230 -5.42 -6.33 -1.77
N GLY A 231 -4.83 -6.00 -0.64
CA GLY A 231 -5.36 -6.38 0.67
C GLY A 231 -5.45 -7.89 0.93
N ASP A 232 -4.53 -8.69 0.37
CA ASP A 232 -4.55 -10.15 0.50
C ASP A 232 -4.26 -10.61 1.93
N THR A 233 -5.22 -11.30 2.53
CA THR A 233 -5.19 -11.87 3.89
C THR A 233 -5.11 -13.41 3.89
N SER A 234 -4.64 -14.02 2.81
CA SER A 234 -4.59 -15.50 2.68
C SER A 234 -3.83 -16.20 3.80
N HIS A 235 -2.84 -15.53 4.42
CA HIS A 235 -2.13 -16.03 5.60
C HIS A 235 -3.04 -16.15 6.83
N LEU A 236 -4.00 -15.26 7.01
CA LEU A 236 -4.98 -15.35 8.10
C LEU A 236 -5.96 -16.51 7.85
N TYR A 237 -6.49 -16.59 6.62
CA TYR A 237 -7.38 -17.67 6.23
C TYR A 237 -6.74 -19.05 6.43
N LYS A 238 -5.45 -19.22 6.10
CA LYS A 238 -4.69 -20.47 6.27
C LYS A 238 -4.71 -20.98 7.71
N TYR A 239 -4.82 -20.09 8.69
CA TYR A 239 -4.81 -20.43 10.12
C TYR A 239 -6.15 -20.22 10.81
N GLY A 240 -7.22 -19.93 10.06
CA GLY A 240 -8.56 -19.74 10.60
C GLY A 240 -8.74 -18.48 11.43
N GLU A 241 -7.84 -17.48 11.30
CA GLU A 241 -7.94 -16.19 11.98
C GLU A 241 -8.80 -15.24 11.12
N PRO A 242 -9.96 -14.77 11.61
CA PRO A 242 -10.74 -13.77 10.88
C PRO A 242 -9.99 -12.44 10.87
N PRO A 243 -9.94 -11.71 9.71
CA PRO A 243 -9.32 -10.39 9.65
C PRO A 243 -9.99 -9.41 10.61
N ALA A 244 -9.20 -8.50 11.21
CA ALA A 244 -9.74 -7.39 11.97
C ALA A 244 -10.38 -6.33 11.07
N PHE A 245 -11.41 -5.63 11.57
CA PHE A 245 -12.18 -4.64 10.81
C PHE A 245 -11.71 -3.18 10.99
N SER A 246 -10.56 -2.93 11.58
CA SER A 246 -10.05 -1.57 11.83
C SER A 246 -9.74 -0.75 10.57
N ALA A 247 -10.00 -1.31 9.38
CA ALA A 247 -9.87 -0.61 8.09
C ALA A 247 -11.11 0.18 7.67
N ARG A 248 -12.23 0.04 8.37
CA ARG A 248 -13.48 0.70 7.99
C ARG A 248 -13.79 1.89 8.87
N PHE A 249 -14.52 2.84 8.32
CA PHE A 249 -15.03 3.97 9.09
C PHE A 249 -16.06 3.50 10.14
N ARG A 250 -16.03 4.14 11.30
CA ARG A 250 -16.93 3.80 12.41
C ARG A 250 -18.29 4.48 12.30
N GLU A 251 -18.39 5.51 11.46
CA GLU A 251 -19.66 6.22 11.28
C GLU A 251 -20.70 5.32 10.63
N CYS A 252 -21.86 5.24 11.27
CA CYS A 252 -23.02 4.54 10.77
C CYS A 252 -24.26 5.39 11.00
N TYR A 253 -24.81 6.01 9.94
CA TYR A 253 -25.84 7.02 9.99
C TYR A 253 -25.41 8.23 10.85
N ASP A 254 -26.08 8.49 11.95
CA ASP A 254 -25.79 9.58 12.89
C ASP A 254 -24.92 9.12 14.08
N ASN A 255 -24.34 7.93 14.02
CA ASN A 255 -23.60 7.31 15.11
C ASN A 255 -22.16 6.97 14.70
N GLU A 256 -21.19 7.64 15.31
CA GLU A 256 -19.75 7.40 15.05
C GLU A 256 -19.22 6.13 15.72
N TRP A 257 -19.99 5.46 16.57
CA TRP A 257 -19.53 4.33 17.40
C TRP A 257 -20.13 2.99 17.01
N GLU A 258 -21.20 3.00 16.21
CA GLU A 258 -21.82 1.78 15.73
C GLU A 258 -21.12 1.22 14.50
N ARG A 259 -21.01 -0.10 14.49
CA ARG A 259 -20.58 -0.87 13.32
C ARG A 259 -21.73 -1.74 12.85
N ARG A 260 -21.84 -1.94 11.54
CA ARG A 260 -22.84 -2.79 10.90
C ARG A 260 -22.25 -4.05 10.29
N ASP A 261 -21.00 -4.32 10.56
CA ASP A 261 -20.27 -5.48 10.08
C ASP A 261 -19.72 -6.33 11.24
#